data_1076b92c9e548cf8a3d966c7917063ed
#
_entry.id   1076b92c9e548cf8a3d966c7917063ed
#
_cell.length_a   1.000
_cell.length_b   1.000
_cell.length_c   1.000
_cell.angle_alpha   90.00
_cell.angle_beta   90.00
_cell.angle_gamma   90.00
#
_symmetry.space_group_name_H-M   'P 1'
#
loop_
_entity.id
_entity.type
_entity.pdbx_description
1 polymer ?
#
loop_
_entity_poly.entity_id
_entity_poly.type
_entity_poly.pdbx_seq_one_letter_code
_entity_poly.pdbx_strand_id
1 'polypeptide(L)'
;YASGYTSAFMGRFILFKEVECAATGNNQCRIVGKPVDEWPDAAEHTPFYEADSIVGRMLELSSQVDALRASLERSLPCQNLIGASAGFRHAYSLIEKAAATQVTVLLLGETGVGKERFARALHAMSGRANNPFVAINCAALPHDLIESELFGVEKGAFTGAQTSRMGKFERADGGT
;
A
#
# COMPACT_ATOMS: atom_id res chain seq x y z
N TYR A 1 22.81 -13.60 -9.48
CA TYR A 1 22.99 -14.93 -8.85
C TYR A 1 24.32 -15.03 -8.08
N ALA A 2 25.50 -14.75 -8.71
CA ALA A 2 26.80 -14.92 -8.06
C ALA A 2 26.93 -14.09 -6.78
N SER A 3 26.58 -12.80 -6.81
CA SER A 3 26.65 -11.92 -5.63
C SER A 3 25.78 -12.42 -4.47
N GLY A 4 24.54 -12.84 -4.75
CA GLY A 4 23.62 -13.33 -3.70
C GLY A 4 24.10 -14.61 -3.04
N TYR A 5 24.44 -15.64 -3.83
CA TYR A 5 24.87 -16.93 -3.31
C TYR A 5 26.17 -16.82 -2.48
N THR A 6 27.17 -16.11 -3.04
CA THR A 6 28.47 -15.96 -2.37
C THR A 6 28.34 -15.11 -1.10
N SER A 7 27.49 -14.08 -1.10
CA SER A 7 27.24 -13.27 0.10
C SER A 7 26.60 -14.07 1.21
N ALA A 8 25.63 -14.93 0.88
CA ALA A 8 25.00 -15.83 1.86
C ALA A 8 25.98 -16.82 2.46
N PHE A 9 26.88 -17.40 1.61
CA PHE A 9 27.89 -18.35 2.07
C PHE A 9 28.98 -17.70 2.92
N MET A 10 29.44 -16.50 2.54
CA MET A 10 30.52 -15.77 3.22
C MET A 10 30.06 -14.97 4.44
N GLY A 11 28.75 -14.88 4.70
CA GLY A 11 28.17 -14.10 5.80
C GLY A 11 28.41 -12.58 5.67
N ARG A 12 28.83 -12.09 4.50
CA ARG A 12 29.05 -10.67 4.18
C ARG A 12 28.72 -10.40 2.73
N PHE A 13 28.36 -9.15 2.41
CA PHE A 13 27.96 -8.79 1.07
C PHE A 13 29.17 -8.79 0.11
N ILE A 14 29.15 -9.69 -0.88
CA ILE A 14 30.15 -9.82 -1.95
C ILE A 14 29.54 -9.31 -3.25
N LEU A 15 30.13 -8.25 -3.79
CA LEU A 15 29.72 -7.67 -5.05
C LEU A 15 30.62 -8.19 -6.19
N PHE A 16 30.02 -8.78 -7.21
CA PHE A 16 30.70 -9.23 -8.42
C PHE A 16 30.52 -8.19 -9.53
N LYS A 17 31.64 -7.77 -10.14
CA LYS A 17 31.64 -6.87 -11.29
C LYS A 17 32.44 -7.47 -12.44
N GLU A 18 31.98 -7.22 -13.66
CA GLU A 18 32.72 -7.46 -14.86
C GLU A 18 33.75 -6.31 -15.03
N VAL A 19 35.03 -6.64 -14.89
CA VAL A 19 36.14 -5.66 -14.97
C VAL A 19 36.77 -5.62 -16.36
N GLU A 20 36.62 -6.70 -17.15
CA GLU A 20 37.04 -6.79 -18.55
C GLU A 20 35.91 -7.47 -19.33
N CYS A 21 35.58 -6.94 -20.50
CA CYS A 21 34.53 -7.50 -21.35
C CYS A 21 35.02 -7.69 -22.79
N ALA A 22 34.82 -8.88 -23.34
CA ALA A 22 35.22 -9.18 -24.73
C ALA A 22 34.40 -8.33 -25.75
N ALA A 23 33.18 -7.94 -25.41
CA ALA A 23 32.36 -7.05 -26.24
C ALA A 23 32.90 -5.62 -26.33
N THR A 24 33.76 -5.19 -25.39
CA THR A 24 34.42 -3.87 -25.38
C THR A 24 35.83 -3.90 -25.92
N GLY A 25 36.24 -5.02 -26.53
CA GLY A 25 37.56 -5.15 -27.19
C GLY A 25 38.67 -5.85 -26.38
N ASN A 26 38.33 -6.40 -25.22
CA ASN A 26 39.25 -7.23 -24.45
C ASN A 26 39.28 -8.67 -24.96
N ASN A 27 40.36 -9.41 -24.69
CA ASN A 27 40.46 -10.79 -25.13
C ASN A 27 39.53 -11.77 -24.42
N GLN A 28 39.04 -11.40 -23.25
CA GLN A 28 38.16 -12.24 -22.44
C GLN A 28 37.26 -11.39 -21.50
N CYS A 29 36.17 -11.98 -21.06
CA CYS A 29 35.36 -11.42 -19.96
C CYS A 29 35.97 -11.87 -18.63
N ARG A 30 36.19 -10.93 -17.73
CA ARG A 30 36.71 -11.18 -16.39
C ARG A 30 35.79 -10.58 -15.35
N ILE A 31 35.26 -11.43 -14.49
CA ILE A 31 34.39 -11.04 -13.39
C ILE A 31 35.16 -11.19 -12.08
N VAL A 32 35.16 -10.18 -11.24
CA VAL A 32 35.83 -10.16 -9.95
C VAL A 32 34.79 -9.95 -8.84
N GLY A 33 34.81 -10.84 -7.82
CA GLY A 33 34.02 -10.72 -6.61
C GLY A 33 34.85 -10.22 -5.45
N LYS A 34 34.42 -9.14 -4.79
CA LYS A 34 35.05 -8.59 -3.59
C LYS A 34 33.98 -8.16 -2.59
N PRO A 35 34.30 -8.04 -1.29
CA PRO A 35 33.48 -7.34 -0.34
C PRO A 35 33.07 -5.95 -0.84
N VAL A 36 31.86 -5.54 -0.58
CA VAL A 36 31.30 -4.28 -1.12
C VAL A 36 32.14 -3.06 -0.72
N ASP A 37 32.66 -3.07 0.49
CA ASP A 37 33.53 -2.03 1.07
C ASP A 37 34.89 -1.88 0.37
N GLU A 38 35.32 -2.89 -0.40
CA GLU A 38 36.56 -2.85 -1.18
C GLU A 38 36.39 -2.29 -2.61
N TRP A 39 35.12 -1.93 -2.98
CA TRP A 39 34.87 -1.31 -4.28
C TRP A 39 34.74 0.21 -4.14
N PRO A 40 35.51 1.02 -4.87
CA PRO A 40 35.50 2.48 -4.75
C PRO A 40 34.15 3.10 -5.19
N ASP A 41 33.39 2.41 -6.05
CA ASP A 41 32.12 2.79 -6.62
C ASP A 41 30.95 1.95 -6.06
N ALA A 42 31.13 1.38 -4.86
CA ALA A 42 30.13 0.53 -4.22
C ALA A 42 28.75 1.19 -4.11
N ALA A 43 28.71 2.49 -3.79
CA ALA A 43 27.47 3.24 -3.60
C ALA A 43 26.56 3.28 -4.86
N GLU A 44 27.15 3.21 -6.06
CA GLU A 44 26.38 3.22 -7.32
C GLU A 44 25.68 1.87 -7.58
N HIS A 45 26.26 0.78 -7.05
CA HIS A 45 25.79 -0.57 -7.34
C HIS A 45 24.98 -1.20 -6.21
N THR A 46 25.21 -0.79 -4.96
CA THR A 46 24.51 -1.34 -3.78
C THR A 46 22.99 -1.28 -3.90
N PRO A 47 22.37 -0.18 -4.40
CA PRO A 47 20.90 -0.10 -4.53
C PRO A 47 20.28 -1.17 -5.42
N PHE A 48 21.04 -1.73 -6.39
CA PHE A 48 20.53 -2.80 -7.26
C PHE A 48 20.49 -4.18 -6.58
N TYR A 49 21.17 -4.33 -5.46
CA TYR A 49 21.26 -5.57 -4.69
C TYR A 49 20.58 -5.51 -3.34
N GLU A 50 20.23 -4.32 -2.88
CA GLU A 50 19.27 -4.16 -1.79
C GLU A 50 17.94 -4.70 -2.31
N ALA A 51 17.49 -5.79 -1.73
CA ALA A 51 16.18 -6.33 -2.01
C ALA A 51 15.17 -5.29 -1.50
N ASP A 52 14.84 -4.30 -2.34
CA ASP A 52 13.56 -3.62 -2.24
C ASP A 52 12.51 -4.73 -2.31
N SER A 53 12.00 -5.11 -1.17
CA SER A 53 10.94 -6.09 -1.08
C SER A 53 9.84 -5.58 -2.03
N ILE A 54 9.51 -6.36 -3.08
CA ILE A 54 8.39 -6.04 -3.98
C ILE A 54 7.15 -5.71 -3.15
N VAL A 55 7.00 -6.39 -2.02
CA VAL A 55 5.97 -6.15 -1.00
C VAL A 55 6.11 -4.74 -0.39
N GLY A 56 7.31 -4.31 0.01
CA GLY A 56 7.55 -2.97 0.54
C GLY A 56 7.16 -1.87 -0.47
N ARG A 57 7.54 -2.05 -1.72
CA ARG A 57 7.24 -1.13 -2.81
C ARG A 57 5.74 -1.10 -3.17
N MET A 58 5.07 -2.26 -3.16
CA MET A 58 3.61 -2.33 -3.33
C MET A 58 2.87 -1.63 -2.20
N LEU A 59 3.31 -1.80 -0.95
CA LEU A 59 2.73 -1.14 0.21
C LEU A 59 2.93 0.39 0.15
N GLU A 60 4.09 0.84 -0.25
CA GLU A 60 4.37 2.27 -0.42
C GLU A 60 3.53 2.91 -1.53
N LEU A 61 3.44 2.27 -2.70
CA LEU A 61 2.58 2.71 -3.80
C LEU A 61 1.11 2.71 -3.40
N SER A 62 0.63 1.69 -2.68
CA SER A 62 -0.74 1.66 -2.14
C SER A 62 -1.00 2.86 -1.23
N SER A 63 -0.04 3.18 -0.34
CA SER A 63 -0.14 4.35 0.54
C SER A 63 -0.21 5.68 -0.22
N GLN A 64 0.61 5.83 -1.27
CA GLN A 64 0.60 7.04 -2.11
C GLN A 64 -0.72 7.18 -2.87
N VAL A 65 -1.25 6.09 -3.41
CA VAL A 65 -2.56 6.07 -4.08
C VAL A 65 -3.67 6.46 -3.11
N ASP A 66 -3.67 5.93 -1.89
CA ASP A 66 -4.66 6.29 -0.87
C ASP A 66 -4.56 7.76 -0.45
N ALA A 67 -3.34 8.28 -0.28
CA ALA A 67 -3.12 9.68 0.04
C ALA A 67 -3.62 10.61 -1.08
N LEU A 68 -3.35 10.26 -2.34
CA LEU A 68 -3.82 11.00 -3.51
C LEU A 68 -5.35 10.95 -3.62
N ARG A 69 -5.96 9.79 -3.41
CA ARG A 69 -7.42 9.65 -3.38
C ARG A 69 -8.03 10.51 -2.29
N ALA A 70 -7.52 10.45 -1.07
CA ALA A 70 -7.98 11.27 0.05
C ALA A 70 -7.84 12.78 -0.21
N SER A 71 -6.84 13.20 -0.99
CA SER A 71 -6.67 14.61 -1.38
C SER A 71 -7.68 15.04 -2.44
N LEU A 72 -7.93 14.21 -3.45
CA LEU A 72 -8.96 14.43 -4.47
C LEU A 72 -10.38 14.45 -3.86
N GLU A 73 -10.64 13.59 -2.92
CA GLU A 73 -11.94 13.44 -2.27
C GLU A 73 -12.29 14.62 -1.36
N ARG A 74 -11.30 15.25 -0.72
CA ARG A 74 -11.50 16.51 0.03
C ARG A 74 -11.93 17.67 -0.86
N SER A 75 -11.65 17.61 -2.15
CA SER A 75 -12.04 18.64 -3.13
C SER A 75 -13.39 18.41 -3.79
N LEU A 76 -14.01 17.25 -3.60
CA LEU A 76 -15.33 16.94 -4.15
C LEU A 76 -16.39 17.10 -3.06
N PRO A 77 -17.39 18.00 -3.23
CA PRO A 77 -18.48 18.10 -2.26
C PRO A 77 -19.26 16.79 -2.21
N CYS A 78 -19.22 16.11 -1.06
CA CYS A 78 -19.94 14.85 -0.80
C CYS A 78 -21.47 14.94 -0.87
N GLN A 79 -22.03 16.09 -1.26
CA GLN A 79 -23.44 16.42 -1.07
C GLN A 79 -24.38 16.02 -2.20
N ASN A 80 -23.91 15.41 -3.29
CA ASN A 80 -24.80 15.13 -4.43
C ASN A 80 -24.98 13.62 -4.69
N LEU A 81 -25.67 12.95 -3.76
CA LEU A 81 -26.37 11.72 -4.11
C LEU A 81 -27.60 12.10 -4.93
N ILE A 82 -27.52 11.88 -6.26
CA ILE A 82 -28.62 12.20 -7.16
C ILE A 82 -29.33 10.89 -7.51
N GLY A 83 -30.60 10.80 -7.18
CA GLY A 83 -31.46 9.67 -7.53
C GLY A 83 -32.92 9.93 -7.20
N ALA A 84 -33.81 9.57 -8.12
CA ALA A 84 -35.26 9.81 -8.02
C ALA A 84 -36.08 8.52 -7.87
N SER A 85 -35.48 7.35 -8.01
CA SER A 85 -36.18 6.07 -7.91
C SER A 85 -36.69 5.81 -6.49
N ALA A 86 -37.75 5.03 -6.36
CA ALA A 86 -38.30 4.66 -5.06
C ALA A 86 -37.27 3.88 -4.21
N GLY A 87 -36.50 2.96 -4.83
CA GLY A 87 -35.46 2.20 -4.17
C GLY A 87 -34.32 3.09 -3.66
N PHE A 88 -33.89 4.10 -4.47
CA PHE A 88 -32.90 5.07 -4.03
C PHE A 88 -33.36 5.87 -2.81
N ARG A 89 -34.60 6.43 -2.85
CA ARG A 89 -35.13 7.19 -1.74
C ARG A 89 -35.30 6.36 -0.47
N HIS A 90 -35.68 5.10 -0.60
CA HIS A 90 -35.78 4.19 0.53
C HIS A 90 -34.40 3.93 1.14
N ALA A 91 -33.37 3.58 0.32
CA ALA A 91 -32.00 3.38 0.79
C ALA A 91 -31.43 4.65 1.43
N TYR A 92 -31.68 5.82 0.85
CA TYR A 92 -31.25 7.11 1.39
C TYR A 92 -31.84 7.37 2.78
N SER A 93 -33.18 7.16 2.95
CA SER A 93 -33.85 7.31 4.25
C SER A 93 -33.30 6.35 5.32
N LEU A 94 -32.88 5.14 4.93
CA LEU A 94 -32.24 4.19 5.86
C LEU A 94 -30.86 4.69 6.33
N ILE A 95 -30.03 5.22 5.45
CA ILE A 95 -28.74 5.75 5.86
C ILE A 95 -28.85 7.03 6.70
N GLU A 96 -29.85 7.90 6.45
CA GLU A 96 -30.12 9.05 7.32
C GLU A 96 -30.43 8.62 8.76
N LYS A 97 -31.26 7.60 8.93
CA LYS A 97 -31.54 7.03 10.25
C LYS A 97 -30.33 6.38 10.91
N ALA A 98 -29.53 5.64 10.11
CA ALA A 98 -28.33 4.98 10.60
C ALA A 98 -27.24 5.99 11.01
N ALA A 99 -27.12 7.11 10.30
CA ALA A 99 -26.14 8.15 10.56
C ALA A 99 -26.22 8.76 11.97
N ALA A 100 -27.41 8.80 12.55
CA ALA A 100 -27.64 9.26 13.92
C ALA A 100 -27.20 8.26 15.00
N THR A 101 -26.76 7.06 14.60
CA THR A 101 -26.42 5.95 15.49
C THR A 101 -24.98 5.45 15.25
N GLN A 102 -24.51 4.53 16.10
CA GLN A 102 -23.19 3.89 15.92
C GLN A 102 -23.31 2.45 15.42
N VAL A 103 -24.38 2.12 14.71
CA VAL A 103 -24.58 0.76 14.18
C VAL A 103 -23.71 0.48 12.99
N THR A 104 -23.29 -0.78 12.84
CA THR A 104 -22.64 -1.26 11.64
C THR A 104 -23.64 -1.33 10.49
N VAL A 105 -23.31 -0.76 9.33
CA VAL A 105 -24.16 -0.72 8.14
C VAL A 105 -23.55 -1.60 7.05
N LEU A 106 -24.36 -2.53 6.52
CA LEU A 106 -24.03 -3.35 5.37
C LEU A 106 -24.77 -2.84 4.13
N LEU A 107 -24.01 -2.40 3.10
CA LEU A 107 -24.53 -1.95 1.82
C LEU A 107 -24.41 -3.06 0.78
N LEU A 108 -25.54 -3.60 0.32
CA LEU A 108 -25.59 -4.63 -0.71
C LEU A 108 -26.06 -4.05 -2.04
N GLY A 109 -25.57 -4.60 -3.15
CA GLY A 109 -25.97 -4.19 -4.49
C GLY A 109 -24.91 -4.57 -5.53
N GLU A 110 -25.27 -4.44 -6.79
CA GLU A 110 -24.38 -4.74 -7.94
C GLU A 110 -23.18 -3.80 -8.00
N THR A 111 -22.16 -4.19 -8.79
CA THR A 111 -21.00 -3.34 -9.05
C THR A 111 -21.45 -2.08 -9.79
N GLY A 112 -20.91 -0.92 -9.41
CA GLY A 112 -21.21 0.36 -10.06
C GLY A 112 -22.47 1.10 -9.57
N VAL A 113 -23.35 0.50 -8.73
CA VAL A 113 -24.58 1.16 -8.24
C VAL A 113 -24.34 2.30 -7.24
N GLY A 114 -23.08 2.56 -6.86
CA GLY A 114 -22.73 3.70 -6.00
C GLY A 114 -22.68 3.40 -4.50
N LYS A 115 -22.50 2.15 -4.07
CA LYS A 115 -22.39 1.77 -2.64
C LYS A 115 -21.38 2.64 -1.87
N GLU A 116 -20.24 2.92 -2.46
CA GLU A 116 -19.20 3.75 -1.83
C GLU A 116 -19.66 5.19 -1.61
N ARG A 117 -20.43 5.75 -2.56
CA ARG A 117 -21.03 7.08 -2.39
C ARG A 117 -22.04 7.12 -1.24
N PHE A 118 -22.82 6.04 -1.07
CA PHE A 118 -23.72 5.89 0.07
C PHE A 118 -22.97 5.79 1.39
N ALA A 119 -21.86 5.04 1.45
CA ALA A 119 -21.02 4.96 2.65
C ALA A 119 -20.42 6.32 3.03
N ARG A 120 -19.94 7.10 2.04
CA ARG A 120 -19.43 8.45 2.27
C ARG A 120 -20.51 9.42 2.73
N ALA A 121 -21.71 9.34 2.16
CA ALA A 121 -22.83 10.15 2.59
C ALA A 121 -23.27 9.81 4.02
N LEU A 122 -23.31 8.53 4.38
CA LEU A 122 -23.55 8.08 5.75
C LEU A 122 -22.52 8.69 6.72
N HIS A 123 -21.23 8.63 6.40
CA HIS A 123 -20.18 9.25 7.19
C HIS A 123 -20.36 10.76 7.33
N ALA A 124 -20.61 11.46 6.22
CA ALA A 124 -20.81 12.92 6.20
C ALA A 124 -22.02 13.38 7.00
N MET A 125 -23.07 12.56 7.11
CA MET A 125 -24.27 12.82 7.92
C MET A 125 -24.14 12.38 9.38
N SER A 126 -23.08 11.63 9.72
CA SER A 126 -22.88 11.10 11.07
C SER A 126 -22.22 12.12 12.02
N GLY A 127 -22.29 11.86 13.31
CA GLY A 127 -21.54 12.63 14.31
C GLY A 127 -20.00 12.53 14.16
N ARG A 128 -19.50 11.70 13.23
CA ARG A 128 -18.08 11.47 12.93
C ARG A 128 -17.62 12.14 11.63
N ALA A 129 -18.44 13.01 11.03
CA ALA A 129 -18.18 13.65 9.74
C ALA A 129 -16.82 14.39 9.64
N ASN A 130 -16.31 14.87 10.78
CA ASN A 130 -15.02 15.55 10.86
C ASN A 130 -13.84 14.61 11.16
N ASN A 131 -14.11 13.33 11.36
CA ASN A 131 -13.12 12.31 11.69
C ASN A 131 -12.69 11.54 10.42
N PRO A 132 -11.63 10.70 10.48
CA PRO A 132 -11.17 9.97 9.30
C PRO A 132 -12.25 9.06 8.70
N PHE A 133 -12.36 9.07 7.37
CA PHE A 133 -13.06 8.05 6.59
C PHE A 133 -12.01 7.18 5.89
N VAL A 134 -11.90 5.91 6.27
CA VAL A 134 -10.88 4.99 5.75
C VAL A 134 -11.53 3.89 4.93
N ALA A 135 -11.45 4.02 3.61
CA ALA A 135 -11.94 2.99 2.69
C ALA A 135 -10.83 1.98 2.35
N ILE A 136 -11.18 0.70 2.29
CA ILE A 136 -10.28 -0.37 1.85
C ILE A 136 -11.01 -1.26 0.83
N ASN A 137 -10.32 -1.59 -0.26
CA ASN A 137 -10.79 -2.58 -1.21
C ASN A 137 -10.06 -3.91 -0.97
N CYS A 138 -10.67 -4.77 -0.16
CA CYS A 138 -10.08 -6.08 0.17
C CYS A 138 -9.88 -6.98 -1.05
N ALA A 139 -10.70 -6.83 -2.10
CA ALA A 139 -10.58 -7.64 -3.31
C ALA A 139 -9.37 -7.25 -4.19
N ALA A 140 -8.84 -6.05 -4.01
CA ALA A 140 -7.66 -5.57 -4.73
C ALA A 140 -6.33 -5.91 -4.04
N LEU A 141 -6.38 -6.42 -2.81
CA LEU A 141 -5.20 -6.76 -2.02
C LEU A 141 -4.87 -8.26 -2.16
N PRO A 142 -3.60 -8.62 -2.33
CA PRO A 142 -3.15 -10.00 -2.15
C PRO A 142 -3.53 -10.51 -0.74
N HIS A 143 -3.95 -11.78 -0.64
CA HIS A 143 -4.36 -12.38 0.63
C HIS A 143 -3.33 -12.20 1.74
N ASP A 144 -2.06 -12.39 1.43
CA ASP A 144 -0.93 -12.29 2.37
C ASP A 144 -0.71 -10.87 2.91
N LEU A 145 -1.30 -9.84 2.28
CA LEU A 145 -1.14 -8.45 2.67
C LEU A 145 -2.37 -7.88 3.40
N ILE A 146 -3.50 -8.59 3.39
CA ILE A 146 -4.74 -8.10 4.00
C ILE A 146 -4.55 -7.83 5.49
N GLU A 147 -3.96 -8.75 6.22
CA GLU A 147 -3.72 -8.61 7.65
C GLU A 147 -2.79 -7.43 7.96
N SER A 148 -1.70 -7.31 7.22
CA SER A 148 -0.76 -6.21 7.39
C SER A 148 -1.35 -4.84 7.04
N GLU A 149 -2.23 -4.75 6.05
CA GLU A 149 -2.96 -3.52 5.73
C GLU A 149 -4.01 -3.18 6.79
N LEU A 150 -4.74 -4.16 7.31
CA LEU A 150 -5.79 -3.93 8.31
C LEU A 150 -5.22 -3.57 9.67
N PHE A 151 -4.25 -4.34 10.17
CA PHE A 151 -3.74 -4.25 11.53
C PHE A 151 -2.40 -3.52 11.65
N GLY A 152 -1.72 -3.29 10.52
CA GLY A 152 -0.39 -2.68 10.49
C GLY A 152 0.73 -3.72 10.63
N VAL A 153 1.96 -3.21 10.63
CA VAL A 153 3.18 -4.01 10.71
C VAL A 153 4.15 -3.36 11.66
N GLU A 154 4.72 -4.14 12.57
CA GLU A 154 5.88 -3.72 13.35
C GLU A 154 7.19 -3.99 12.61
N LYS A 155 8.18 -3.16 12.86
CA LYS A 155 9.52 -3.36 12.32
C LYS A 155 10.05 -4.74 12.74
N GLY A 156 10.46 -5.55 11.75
CA GLY A 156 11.00 -6.89 11.98
C GLY A 156 9.95 -8.01 12.04
N ALA A 157 8.66 -7.73 11.85
CA ALA A 157 7.61 -8.76 11.87
C ALA A 157 7.77 -9.82 10.77
N PHE A 158 8.37 -9.46 9.63
CA PHE A 158 8.73 -10.38 8.54
C PHE A 158 9.94 -9.88 7.77
N THR A 159 10.52 -10.76 6.94
CA THR A 159 11.66 -10.41 6.08
C THR A 159 11.28 -9.31 5.09
N GLY A 160 11.78 -8.08 5.33
CA GLY A 160 11.46 -6.88 4.53
C GLY A 160 10.65 -5.81 5.28
N ALA A 161 10.18 -6.06 6.50
CA ALA A 161 9.55 -5.05 7.35
C ALA A 161 10.60 -4.13 7.99
N GLN A 162 11.07 -3.14 7.24
CA GLN A 162 12.12 -2.21 7.69
C GLN A 162 11.59 -1.11 8.62
N THR A 163 10.31 -0.76 8.51
CA THR A 163 9.65 0.28 9.31
C THR A 163 8.33 -0.20 9.86
N SER A 164 7.96 0.29 11.06
CA SER A 164 6.62 0.09 11.59
C SER A 164 5.60 0.93 10.82
N ARG A 165 4.41 0.38 10.58
CA ARG A 165 3.33 1.04 9.86
C ARG A 165 1.99 0.81 10.53
N MET A 166 1.24 1.90 10.74
CA MET A 166 -0.10 1.87 11.30
C MET A 166 -1.09 1.18 10.34
N GLY A 167 -1.95 0.34 10.89
CA GLY A 167 -3.01 -0.33 10.14
C GLY A 167 -4.19 0.58 9.79
N LYS A 168 -5.06 0.11 8.91
CA LYS A 168 -6.28 0.85 8.52
C LYS A 168 -7.25 1.00 9.70
N PHE A 169 -7.35 0.01 10.59
CA PHE A 169 -8.18 0.10 11.80
C PHE A 169 -7.71 1.19 12.75
N GLU A 170 -6.40 1.26 12.99
CA GLU A 170 -5.82 2.29 13.83
C GLU A 170 -6.01 3.69 13.23
N ARG A 171 -5.88 3.82 11.90
CA ARG A 171 -6.13 5.07 11.17
C ARG A 171 -7.61 5.48 11.14
N ALA A 172 -8.52 4.53 11.30
CA ALA A 172 -9.96 4.76 11.32
C ALA A 172 -10.50 5.04 12.73
N ASP A 173 -9.65 5.02 13.75
CA ASP A 173 -10.09 5.21 15.13
C ASP A 173 -10.82 6.53 15.33
N GLY A 174 -11.97 6.47 16.01
CA GLY A 174 -12.89 7.60 16.16
C GLY A 174 -13.64 8.02 14.89
N GLY A 175 -13.33 7.42 13.74
CA GLY A 175 -13.90 7.70 12.43
C GLY A 175 -14.79 6.58 11.87
N THR A 176 -14.73 6.33 10.57
CA THR A 176 -15.52 5.31 9.86
C THR A 176 -14.61 4.54 8.91
#